data_3e1b69482b6b2dad0371ca3e6d854ef2
#
_entry.id   3e1b69482b6b2dad0371ca3e6d854ef2
#
_cell.length_a   1.000
_cell.length_b   1.000
_cell.length_c   1.000
_cell.angle_alpha   90.00
_cell.angle_beta   90.00
_cell.angle_gamma   90.00
#
_symmetry.space_group_name_H-M   'P 1'
#
loop_
_entity.id
_entity.type
_entity.pdbx_description
1 polymer ?
#
loop_
_entity_poly.entity_id
_entity_poly.type
_entity_poly.pdbx_seq_one_letter_code
_entity_poly.pdbx_strand_id
1 'polypeptide(L)'
;EQYDDIAKATVQAMHDMGTKLIISNHDFAKTPAREEITDRYKRMMALNADLPKIAVMPQNERDVMVMLAAMNESTAFCGPLIGISMGELGKVTRVRGGAFGSVMTFASKGKASAPGQIDAETLSKMLNEN
;
A
#
# COMPACT_ATOMS: atom_id res chain seq x y z
N GLU A 1 9.64 -18.69 -9.44
CA GLU A 1 9.64 -18.55 -10.93
C GLU A 1 8.27 -18.90 -11.52
N GLN A 2 7.74 -20.12 -11.33
CA GLN A 2 6.46 -20.54 -11.93
C GLN A 2 5.27 -19.66 -11.54
N TYR A 3 5.19 -19.19 -10.28
CA TYR A 3 4.13 -18.28 -9.84
C TYR A 3 4.25 -16.89 -10.46
N ASP A 4 5.47 -16.42 -10.68
CA ASP A 4 5.71 -15.12 -11.30
C ASP A 4 5.30 -15.13 -12.78
N ASP A 5 5.50 -16.24 -13.49
CA ASP A 5 5.09 -16.38 -14.89
C ASP A 5 3.57 -16.42 -15.04
N ILE A 6 2.87 -17.13 -14.14
CA ILE A 6 1.40 -17.14 -14.11
C ILE A 6 0.86 -15.74 -13.80
N ALA A 7 1.46 -15.07 -12.83
CA ALA A 7 1.07 -13.70 -12.46
C ALA A 7 1.27 -12.73 -13.63
N LYS A 8 2.40 -12.80 -14.34
CA LYS A 8 2.67 -11.98 -15.52
C LYS A 8 1.66 -12.23 -16.63
N ALA A 9 1.38 -13.50 -16.94
CA ALA A 9 0.39 -13.85 -17.95
C ALA A 9 -1.02 -13.35 -17.60
N THR A 10 -1.40 -13.44 -16.33
CA THR A 10 -2.68 -12.94 -15.84
C THR A 10 -2.77 -11.41 -15.97
N VAL A 11 -1.73 -10.70 -15.54
CA VAL A 11 -1.65 -9.22 -15.66
C VAL A 11 -1.74 -8.80 -17.12
N GLN A 12 -1.01 -9.50 -18.01
CA GLN A 12 -1.04 -9.19 -19.44
C GLN A 12 -2.44 -9.41 -20.04
N ALA A 13 -3.10 -10.52 -19.71
CA ALA A 13 -4.45 -10.79 -20.19
C ALA A 13 -5.46 -9.71 -19.75
N MET A 14 -5.34 -9.21 -18.53
CA MET A 14 -6.19 -8.14 -18.02
C MET A 14 -5.88 -6.79 -18.68
N HIS A 15 -4.61 -6.49 -18.91
CA HIS A 15 -4.20 -5.29 -19.66
C HIS A 15 -4.72 -5.31 -21.11
N ASP A 16 -4.70 -6.47 -21.76
CA ASP A 16 -5.23 -6.65 -23.11
C ASP A 16 -6.75 -6.39 -23.17
N MET A 17 -7.45 -6.54 -22.05
CA MET A 17 -8.87 -6.18 -21.90
C MET A 17 -9.09 -4.70 -21.54
N GLY A 18 -8.04 -3.90 -21.44
CA GLY A 18 -8.10 -2.48 -21.07
C GLY A 18 -8.26 -2.23 -19.56
N THR A 19 -8.02 -3.23 -18.71
CA THR A 19 -8.15 -3.11 -17.25
C THR A 19 -6.84 -2.68 -16.62
N LYS A 20 -6.89 -1.69 -15.72
CA LYS A 20 -5.77 -1.33 -14.85
C LYS A 20 -5.81 -2.15 -13.56
N LEU A 21 -4.64 -2.46 -13.02
CA LEU A 21 -4.49 -3.40 -11.91
C LEU A 21 -3.78 -2.78 -10.71
N ILE A 22 -4.37 -3.00 -9.54
CA ILE A 22 -3.70 -2.86 -8.24
C ILE A 22 -3.15 -4.23 -7.86
N ILE A 23 -1.83 -4.34 -7.75
CA ILE A 23 -1.19 -5.54 -7.20
C ILE A 23 -0.89 -5.28 -5.73
N SER A 24 -1.41 -6.14 -4.86
CA SER A 24 -1.37 -5.93 -3.41
C SER A 24 -0.59 -7.01 -2.69
N ASN A 25 0.13 -6.60 -1.64
CA ASN A 25 0.73 -7.50 -0.66
C ASN A 25 0.35 -7.02 0.75
N HIS A 26 -0.02 -7.96 1.62
CA HIS A 26 -0.41 -7.68 2.99
C HIS A 26 0.41 -8.53 3.96
N ASP A 27 1.00 -7.89 4.95
CA ASP A 27 1.61 -8.55 6.09
C ASP A 27 0.85 -8.15 7.35
N PHE A 28 -0.01 -9.05 7.83
CA PHE A 28 -0.83 -8.81 9.02
C PHE A 28 -0.09 -9.07 10.32
N ALA A 29 1.12 -9.62 10.27
CA ALA A 29 1.88 -10.02 11.45
C ALA A 29 2.93 -8.96 11.85
N LYS A 30 3.57 -8.35 10.88
CA LYS A 30 4.71 -7.46 11.15
C LYS A 30 4.92 -6.41 10.06
N THR A 31 5.88 -5.50 10.32
CA THR A 31 6.47 -4.62 9.31
C THR A 31 7.84 -5.18 8.94
N PRO A 32 8.05 -5.62 7.70
CA PRO A 32 9.37 -6.03 7.22
C PRO A 32 10.39 -4.88 7.26
N ALA A 33 11.66 -5.22 7.12
CA ALA A 33 12.71 -4.22 6.95
C ALA A 33 12.45 -3.33 5.72
N ARG A 34 12.94 -2.08 5.77
CA ARG A 34 12.73 -1.10 4.69
C ARG A 34 13.13 -1.64 3.32
N GLU A 35 14.28 -2.29 3.24
CA GLU A 35 14.82 -2.87 2.02
C GLU A 35 13.91 -3.96 1.45
N GLU A 36 13.32 -4.78 2.31
CA GLU A 36 12.37 -5.82 1.90
C GLU A 36 11.07 -5.22 1.35
N ILE A 37 10.55 -4.17 1.98
CA ILE A 37 9.36 -3.45 1.48
C ILE A 37 9.67 -2.84 0.10
N THR A 38 10.81 -2.18 -0.05
CA THR A 38 11.26 -1.61 -1.31
C THR A 38 11.37 -2.69 -2.40
N ASP A 39 11.94 -3.85 -2.08
CA ASP A 39 12.04 -4.98 -3.02
C ASP A 39 10.67 -5.55 -3.41
N ARG A 40 9.71 -5.59 -2.49
CA ARG A 40 8.34 -5.99 -2.81
C ARG A 40 7.69 -5.03 -3.80
N TYR A 41 7.87 -3.72 -3.65
CA TYR A 41 7.42 -2.74 -4.64
C TYR A 41 8.10 -2.97 -6.01
N LYS A 42 9.41 -3.20 -6.04
CA LYS A 42 10.12 -3.50 -7.29
C LYS A 42 9.57 -4.74 -7.99
N ARG A 43 9.28 -5.80 -7.24
CA ARG A 43 8.67 -7.03 -7.79
C ARG A 43 7.28 -6.79 -8.35
N MET A 44 6.46 -5.97 -7.70
CA MET A 44 5.15 -5.59 -8.23
C MET A 44 5.27 -4.81 -9.54
N MET A 45 6.23 -3.89 -9.64
CA MET A 45 6.51 -3.17 -10.87
C MET A 45 7.03 -4.10 -11.99
N ALA A 46 7.84 -5.10 -11.65
CA ALA A 46 8.29 -6.13 -12.60
C ALA A 46 7.14 -7.00 -13.11
N LEU A 47 6.04 -7.10 -12.37
CA LEU A 47 4.78 -7.74 -12.78
C LEU A 47 3.87 -6.80 -13.58
N ASN A 48 4.31 -5.60 -13.89
CA ASN A 48 3.54 -4.57 -14.59
C ASN A 48 2.30 -4.08 -13.82
N ALA A 49 2.40 -3.93 -12.51
CA ALA A 49 1.35 -3.27 -11.72
C ALA A 49 1.14 -1.83 -12.21
N ASP A 50 -0.10 -1.43 -12.41
CA ASP A 50 -0.44 -0.01 -12.63
C ASP A 50 -0.33 0.77 -11.33
N LEU A 51 -0.73 0.15 -10.22
CA LEU A 51 -0.66 0.73 -8.89
C LEU A 51 -0.26 -0.35 -7.87
N PRO A 52 1.00 -0.37 -7.42
CA PRO A 52 1.44 -1.31 -6.40
C PRO A 52 0.94 -0.89 -5.02
N LYS A 53 0.51 -1.85 -4.21
CA LYS A 53 -0.01 -1.64 -2.87
C LYS A 53 0.64 -2.56 -1.86
N ILE A 54 1.15 -2.00 -0.76
CA ILE A 54 1.65 -2.76 0.39
C ILE A 54 0.96 -2.28 1.66
N ALA A 55 0.47 -3.21 2.45
CA ALA A 55 -0.06 -2.97 3.78
C ALA A 55 0.67 -3.86 4.79
N VAL A 56 1.18 -3.27 5.86
CA VAL A 56 1.98 -3.94 6.89
C VAL A 56 1.43 -3.67 8.28
N MET A 57 1.76 -4.52 9.25
CA MET A 57 1.35 -4.36 10.64
C MET A 57 2.50 -3.83 11.50
N PRO A 58 2.42 -2.61 12.03
CA PRO A 58 3.43 -2.08 12.93
C PRO A 58 3.30 -2.68 14.33
N GLN A 59 4.44 -2.95 14.97
CA GLN A 59 4.53 -3.37 16.38
C GLN A 59 4.87 -2.19 17.29
N ASN A 60 5.40 -1.11 16.72
CA ASN A 60 5.81 0.11 17.40
C ASN A 60 5.84 1.29 16.41
N GLU A 61 6.07 2.49 16.91
CA GLU A 61 6.12 3.72 16.09
C GLU A 61 7.27 3.69 15.07
N ARG A 62 8.39 3.03 15.40
CA ARG A 62 9.51 2.89 14.46
C ARG A 62 9.10 2.14 13.20
N ASP A 63 8.25 1.12 13.33
CA ASP A 63 7.74 0.36 12.19
C ASP A 63 6.92 1.25 11.25
N VAL A 64 6.15 2.18 11.79
CA VAL A 64 5.42 3.18 10.99
C VAL A 64 6.40 4.05 10.20
N MET A 65 7.48 4.50 10.84
CA MET A 65 8.52 5.30 10.16
C MET A 65 9.24 4.50 9.08
N VAL A 66 9.50 3.21 9.31
CA VAL A 66 10.09 2.31 8.32
C VAL A 66 9.18 2.23 7.08
N MET A 67 7.88 2.07 7.26
CA MET A 67 6.93 2.03 6.15
C MET A 67 6.88 3.34 5.37
N LEU A 68 6.82 4.47 6.07
CA LEU A 68 6.82 5.79 5.43
C LEU A 68 8.11 6.04 4.64
N ALA A 69 9.26 5.67 5.19
CA ALA A 69 10.55 5.80 4.50
C ALA A 69 10.62 4.90 3.25
N ALA A 70 10.16 3.66 3.34
CA ALA A 70 10.12 2.73 2.22
C ALA A 70 9.19 3.24 1.09
N MET A 71 8.03 3.80 1.44
CA MET A 71 7.11 4.42 0.48
C MET A 71 7.78 5.58 -0.25
N ASN A 72 8.35 6.52 0.50
CA ASN A 72 9.00 7.69 -0.08
C ASN A 72 10.15 7.32 -1.01
N GLU A 73 10.98 6.36 -0.62
CA GLU A 73 12.07 5.83 -1.45
C GLU A 73 11.53 5.15 -2.73
N SER A 74 10.45 4.40 -2.61
CA SER A 74 9.87 3.62 -3.71
C SER A 74 9.18 4.49 -4.77
N THR A 75 8.79 5.71 -4.47
CA THR A 75 8.20 6.63 -5.45
C THR A 75 9.13 6.91 -6.63
N ALA A 76 10.44 6.83 -6.42
CA ALA A 76 11.43 7.08 -7.47
C ALA A 76 11.33 6.10 -8.65
N PHE A 77 10.88 4.86 -8.41
CA PHE A 77 10.75 3.84 -9.47
C PHE A 77 9.32 3.36 -9.69
N CYS A 78 8.43 3.50 -8.71
CA CYS A 78 7.02 3.17 -8.87
C CYS A 78 6.22 4.29 -9.52
N GLY A 79 6.62 5.55 -9.29
CA GLY A 79 5.70 6.66 -9.45
C GLY A 79 4.58 6.54 -8.41
N PRO A 80 3.28 6.54 -8.81
CA PRO A 80 2.18 6.37 -7.88
C PRO A 80 2.21 4.98 -7.22
N LEU A 81 2.00 4.94 -5.90
CA LEU A 81 1.92 3.74 -5.10
C LEU A 81 0.88 3.88 -3.99
N ILE A 82 0.55 2.79 -3.33
CA ILE A 82 -0.27 2.78 -2.11
C ILE A 82 0.55 2.13 -1.01
N GLY A 83 0.61 2.78 0.15
CA GLY A 83 1.25 2.24 1.34
C GLY A 83 0.42 2.48 2.58
N ILE A 84 0.26 1.45 3.40
CA ILE A 84 -0.53 1.48 4.62
C ILE A 84 0.23 0.77 5.73
N SER A 85 0.38 1.45 6.86
CA SER A 85 0.70 0.83 8.13
C SER A 85 -0.62 0.63 8.87
N MET A 86 -0.97 -0.63 9.16
CA MET A 86 -2.27 -1.01 9.72
C MET A 86 -2.33 -0.76 11.24
N GLY A 87 -3.48 -1.05 11.83
CA GLY A 87 -3.70 -0.91 13.28
C GLY A 87 -3.77 0.54 13.73
N GLU A 88 -3.85 0.72 15.03
CA GLU A 88 -3.99 2.05 15.66
C GLU A 88 -2.76 2.93 15.44
N LEU A 89 -1.56 2.36 15.59
CA LEU A 89 -0.30 3.06 15.37
C LEU A 89 -0.15 3.57 13.94
N GLY A 90 -0.70 2.85 12.97
CA GLY A 90 -0.59 3.16 11.55
C GLY A 90 -1.64 4.12 11.01
N LYS A 91 -2.61 4.56 11.79
CA LYS A 91 -3.68 5.46 11.33
C LYS A 91 -3.16 6.70 10.63
N VAL A 92 -2.04 7.24 11.07
CA VAL A 92 -1.40 8.40 10.45
C VAL A 92 -1.09 8.17 8.96
N THR A 93 -0.75 6.94 8.55
CA THR A 93 -0.46 6.63 7.15
C THR A 93 -1.71 6.69 6.26
N ARG A 94 -2.89 6.48 6.85
CA ARG A 94 -4.18 6.59 6.13
C ARG A 94 -4.57 8.04 5.87
N VAL A 95 -4.12 8.95 6.72
CA VAL A 95 -4.45 10.39 6.65
C VAL A 95 -3.33 11.19 5.98
N ARG A 96 -2.08 10.88 6.31
CA ARG A 96 -0.88 11.64 5.88
C ARG A 96 0.00 10.91 4.87
N GLY A 97 -0.38 9.70 4.45
CA GLY A 97 0.41 8.89 3.53
C GLY A 97 0.70 9.59 2.19
N GLY A 98 -0.15 10.51 1.77
CA GLY A 98 0.04 11.31 0.56
C GLY A 98 1.34 12.11 0.55
N ALA A 99 1.78 12.63 1.69
CA ALA A 99 3.05 13.34 1.83
C ALA A 99 4.28 12.43 1.60
N PHE A 100 4.11 11.11 1.67
CA PHE A 100 5.15 10.09 1.47
C PHE A 100 4.95 9.27 0.20
N GLY A 101 4.03 9.69 -0.68
CA GLY A 101 3.86 9.10 -2.00
C GLY A 101 2.64 8.18 -2.16
N SER A 102 1.87 7.90 -1.11
CA SER A 102 0.64 7.12 -1.23
C SER A 102 -0.44 7.95 -1.92
N VAL A 103 -0.99 7.43 -3.01
CA VAL A 103 -1.98 8.16 -3.83
C VAL A 103 -3.43 7.80 -3.48
N MET A 104 -3.64 6.81 -2.62
CA MET A 104 -4.97 6.34 -2.26
C MET A 104 -5.00 5.86 -0.81
N THR A 105 -6.12 6.08 -0.16
CA THR A 105 -6.41 5.51 1.16
C THR A 105 -7.76 4.81 1.14
N PHE A 106 -8.03 3.99 2.14
CA PHE A 106 -9.23 3.16 2.22
C PHE A 106 -9.96 3.42 3.53
N ALA A 107 -11.25 3.69 3.42
CA ALA A 107 -12.13 3.90 4.56
C ALA A 107 -13.14 2.75 4.69
N SER A 108 -13.75 2.63 5.85
CA SER A 108 -14.86 1.70 6.06
C SER A 108 -16.21 2.42 5.96
N LYS A 109 -17.23 1.68 5.53
CA LYS A 109 -18.61 2.06 5.70
C LYS A 109 -19.31 0.93 6.48
N GLY A 110 -19.61 1.20 7.75
CA GLY A 110 -20.03 0.16 8.69
C GLY A 110 -18.82 -0.57 9.30
N LYS A 111 -18.77 -1.90 9.20
CA LYS A 111 -17.70 -2.70 9.79
C LYS A 111 -16.38 -2.50 9.04
N ALA A 112 -15.29 -2.28 9.79
CA ALA A 112 -13.95 -2.22 9.21
C ALA A 112 -13.54 -3.56 8.58
N SER A 113 -12.94 -3.50 7.38
CA SER A 113 -12.43 -4.68 6.66
C SER A 113 -10.94 -4.94 6.91
N ALA A 114 -10.26 -4.01 7.57
CA ALA A 114 -8.85 -4.13 7.92
C ALA A 114 -8.54 -3.40 9.24
N PRO A 115 -7.51 -3.84 9.99
CA PRO A 115 -7.11 -3.19 11.24
C PRO A 115 -6.78 -1.70 11.07
N GLY A 116 -7.29 -0.86 11.98
CA GLY A 116 -7.04 0.57 11.98
C GLY A 116 -7.75 1.37 10.90
N GLN A 117 -8.64 0.75 10.13
CA GLN A 117 -9.43 1.43 9.11
C GLN A 117 -10.38 2.44 9.77
N ILE A 118 -10.44 3.64 9.20
CA ILE A 118 -11.25 4.77 9.68
C ILE A 118 -12.55 4.78 8.87
N ASP A 119 -13.68 5.13 9.50
CA ASP A 119 -14.92 5.30 8.75
C ASP A 119 -14.83 6.46 7.74
N ALA A 120 -15.60 6.35 6.65
CA ALA A 120 -15.49 7.26 5.52
C ALA A 120 -15.77 8.74 5.87
N GLU A 121 -16.73 9.00 6.75
CA GLU A 121 -17.08 10.38 7.15
C GLU A 121 -15.96 10.99 8.00
N THR A 122 -15.46 10.24 8.98
CA THR A 122 -14.36 10.69 9.84
C THR A 122 -13.08 10.91 9.01
N LEU A 123 -12.73 9.98 8.12
CA LEU A 123 -11.56 10.12 7.27
C LEU A 123 -11.68 11.33 6.34
N SER A 124 -12.86 11.56 5.74
CA SER A 124 -13.10 12.73 4.90
C SER A 124 -12.85 14.04 5.64
N LYS A 125 -13.33 14.15 6.89
CA LYS A 125 -13.06 15.32 7.74
C LYS A 125 -11.58 15.50 8.03
N MET A 126 -10.88 14.43 8.43
CA MET A 126 -9.44 14.45 8.71
C MET A 126 -8.61 14.86 7.49
N LEU A 127 -8.98 14.43 6.29
CA LEU A 127 -8.30 14.81 5.05
C LEU A 127 -8.54 16.28 4.70
N ASN A 128 -9.72 16.81 4.97
CA ASN A 128 -10.09 18.20 4.67
C ASN A 128 -9.51 19.20 5.69
N GLU A 129 -9.16 18.79 6.90
CA GLU A 129 -8.52 19.60 7.93
C GLU A 129 -7.01 19.78 7.72
N ASN A 130 -6.46 19.12 6.73
CA ASN A 130 -5.05 19.18 6.36
C ASN A 130 -4.88 19.94 5.02
#